data_4127bf60ef874848561d47093aad8403
#
_entry.id   4127bf60ef874848561d47093aad8403
#
_cell.length_a   1.000
_cell.length_b   1.000
_cell.length_c   1.000
_cell.angle_alpha   90.00
_cell.angle_beta   90.00
_cell.angle_gamma   90.00
#
_symmetry.space_group_name_H-M   'P 1'
#
loop_
_entity.id
_entity.type
_entity.pdbx_description
1 polymer ?
#
loop_
_entity_poly.entity_id
_entity_poly.type
_entity_poly.pdbx_seq_one_letter_code
_entity_poly.pdbx_strand_id
1 'polypeptide(L)'
;LYFAIVIGYEYTKIFVDEEDLNVDPVYGALLSVFAFFLTIPELVISNNTFDYLNVDGATINGWTIGGNSLDRLSTSGMFTAVLMSILAVQLYKTCIRWVVKMPDAVPEGVSRSFSALISAAVVAIVVLIINGVFVALGTDIYNVVAIPFGFVKNIANSWIGIVVIYLLVHALWIVGIHGANIVMGLVTPILLANMAENANGAQIAYAGEFTSSYVTMGGSGAMLLACVWLAFAARSSQLKMLGRAAMGPAIFNINEPLIFGLPVVYNPILALPFMIAPIVAATIGYWSIKLGFAAVSIMQTPWQTPIGLGAYVGSGGSIGALITALLCAVASFIIWYPFLKMYDNQLLKEESAEA
;
A
#
# COMPACT_ATOMS: atom_id res chain seq x y z
N LEU A 1 -7.28 12.46 -2.32
CA LEU A 1 -8.06 12.65 -3.55
C LEU A 1 -7.77 11.55 -4.59
N TYR A 2 -6.50 11.28 -4.90
CA TYR A 2 -6.10 10.24 -5.88
C TYR A 2 -6.69 8.86 -5.53
N PHE A 3 -6.67 8.47 -4.26
CA PHE A 3 -7.28 7.21 -3.80
C PHE A 3 -8.78 7.15 -4.08
N ALA A 4 -9.53 8.25 -3.88
CA ALA A 4 -10.95 8.27 -4.18
C ALA A 4 -11.22 8.03 -5.67
N ILE A 5 -10.42 8.61 -6.55
CA ILE A 5 -10.54 8.42 -8.00
C ILE A 5 -10.26 6.97 -8.38
N VAL A 6 -9.10 6.44 -7.96
CA VAL A 6 -8.66 5.10 -8.37
C VAL A 6 -9.55 4.01 -7.80
N ILE A 7 -9.87 4.06 -6.51
CA ILE A 7 -10.73 3.05 -5.88
C ILE A 7 -12.14 3.11 -6.46
N GLY A 8 -12.69 4.31 -6.66
CA GLY A 8 -14.00 4.49 -7.26
C GLY A 8 -14.08 3.92 -8.67
N TYR A 9 -13.05 4.13 -9.47
CA TYR A 9 -12.96 3.59 -10.83
C TYR A 9 -12.81 2.05 -10.82
N GLU A 10 -11.78 1.53 -10.14
CA GLU A 10 -11.48 0.10 -10.13
C GLU A 10 -12.60 -0.72 -9.48
N TYR A 11 -13.17 -0.23 -8.39
CA TYR A 11 -14.26 -0.93 -7.72
C TYR A 11 -15.54 -0.96 -8.55
N THR A 12 -15.85 0.11 -9.30
CA THR A 12 -16.96 0.11 -10.24
C THR A 12 -16.69 -0.84 -11.42
N LYS A 13 -15.46 -0.87 -11.92
CA LYS A 13 -15.05 -1.76 -12.99
C LYS A 13 -15.24 -3.25 -12.62
N ILE A 14 -14.94 -3.64 -11.38
CA ILE A 14 -15.20 -5.01 -10.90
C ILE A 14 -16.68 -5.37 -11.09
N PHE A 15 -17.60 -4.48 -10.76
CA PHE A 15 -19.03 -4.75 -10.95
C PHE A 15 -19.48 -4.77 -12.41
N VAL A 16 -18.80 -4.01 -13.28
CA VAL A 16 -19.04 -4.09 -14.73
C VAL A 16 -18.58 -5.44 -15.26
N ASP A 17 -17.40 -5.88 -14.86
CA ASP A 17 -16.77 -7.11 -15.39
C ASP A 17 -17.40 -8.38 -14.78
N GLU A 18 -17.75 -8.40 -13.50
CA GLU A 18 -18.24 -9.60 -12.82
C GLU A 18 -19.77 -9.72 -12.78
N GLU A 19 -20.49 -8.60 -12.80
CA GLU A 19 -21.94 -8.57 -12.60
C GLU A 19 -22.72 -8.02 -13.81
N ASP A 20 -22.02 -7.78 -14.93
CA ASP A 20 -22.58 -7.29 -16.21
C ASP A 20 -23.44 -6.01 -16.04
N LEU A 21 -22.98 -5.10 -15.15
CA LEU A 21 -23.66 -3.84 -14.93
C LEU A 21 -23.31 -2.84 -16.03
N ASN A 22 -24.33 -2.37 -16.74
CA ASN A 22 -24.15 -1.36 -17.80
C ASN A 22 -23.93 0.05 -17.22
N VAL A 23 -22.75 0.29 -16.65
CA VAL A 23 -22.32 1.56 -16.09
C VAL A 23 -20.91 1.90 -16.54
N ASP A 24 -20.57 3.20 -16.57
CA ASP A 24 -19.21 3.64 -16.86
C ASP A 24 -18.44 3.77 -15.53
N PRO A 25 -17.27 3.12 -15.36
CA PRO A 25 -16.43 3.23 -14.18
C PRO A 25 -16.02 4.68 -13.83
N VAL A 26 -16.01 5.57 -14.81
CA VAL A 26 -15.72 7.01 -14.60
C VAL A 26 -16.74 7.64 -13.65
N TYR A 27 -18.02 7.28 -13.74
CA TYR A 27 -19.03 7.80 -12.81
C TYR A 27 -18.79 7.31 -11.38
N GLY A 28 -18.31 6.08 -11.19
CA GLY A 28 -17.90 5.58 -9.88
C GLY A 28 -16.75 6.39 -9.28
N ALA A 29 -15.75 6.76 -10.09
CA ALA A 29 -14.68 7.63 -9.66
C ALA A 29 -15.19 9.02 -9.27
N LEU A 30 -16.04 9.65 -10.09
CA LEU A 30 -16.62 10.97 -9.82
C LEU A 30 -17.48 10.96 -8.54
N LEU A 31 -18.32 9.95 -8.36
CA LEU A 31 -19.16 9.80 -7.16
C LEU A 31 -18.32 9.58 -5.89
N SER A 32 -17.22 8.86 -6.00
CA SER A 32 -16.28 8.65 -4.89
C SER A 32 -15.59 9.95 -4.46
N VAL A 33 -15.13 10.73 -5.43
CA VAL A 33 -14.57 12.07 -5.17
C VAL A 33 -15.62 12.98 -4.54
N PHE A 34 -16.81 12.99 -5.08
CA PHE A 34 -17.93 13.78 -4.57
C PHE A 34 -18.28 13.39 -3.12
N ALA A 35 -18.43 12.10 -2.84
CA ALA A 35 -18.68 11.61 -1.49
C ALA A 35 -17.58 12.00 -0.51
N PHE A 36 -16.31 11.91 -0.94
CA PHE A 36 -15.18 12.29 -0.12
C PHE A 36 -15.17 13.79 0.21
N PHE A 37 -15.45 14.64 -0.75
CA PHE A 37 -15.56 16.09 -0.49
C PHE A 37 -16.69 16.45 0.47
N LEU A 38 -17.82 15.74 0.41
CA LEU A 38 -18.96 15.95 1.31
C LEU A 38 -18.64 15.59 2.77
N THR A 39 -17.55 14.89 3.06
CA THR A 39 -17.12 14.60 4.44
C THR A 39 -16.40 15.75 5.12
N ILE A 40 -16.01 16.78 4.34
CA ILE A 40 -15.32 17.95 4.88
C ILE A 40 -16.37 18.90 5.43
N PRO A 41 -16.48 19.08 6.76
CA PRO A 41 -17.52 19.94 7.33
C PRO A 41 -17.19 21.41 7.06
N GLU A 42 -18.18 22.12 6.56
CA GLU A 42 -18.16 23.59 6.48
C GLU A 42 -18.71 24.22 7.77
N LEU A 43 -19.55 23.47 8.50
CA LEU A 43 -20.17 23.89 9.74
C LEU A 43 -19.61 23.10 10.91
N VAL A 44 -19.35 23.78 12.00
CA VAL A 44 -18.97 23.20 13.29
C VAL A 44 -19.94 23.63 14.38
N ILE A 45 -20.06 22.86 15.45
CA ILE A 45 -20.79 23.27 16.64
C ILE A 45 -19.77 23.94 17.57
N SER A 46 -19.93 25.27 17.74
CA SER A 46 -19.17 26.06 18.70
C SER A 46 -20.15 26.69 19.68
N ASN A 47 -19.89 26.54 20.99
CA ASN A 47 -20.74 27.11 22.07
C ASN A 47 -22.25 26.78 21.95
N ASN A 48 -22.57 25.56 21.54
CA ASN A 48 -23.93 25.05 21.30
C ASN A 48 -24.70 25.73 20.15
N THR A 49 -24.01 26.44 19.27
CA THR A 49 -24.54 27.05 18.06
C THR A 49 -23.78 26.54 16.83
N PHE A 50 -24.48 26.47 15.68
CA PHE A 50 -23.82 26.21 14.40
C PHE A 50 -23.02 27.45 14.01
N ASP A 51 -21.73 27.27 13.80
CA ASP A 51 -20.81 28.26 13.30
C ASP A 51 -20.06 27.75 12.08
N TYR A 52 -19.56 28.66 11.25
CA TYR A 52 -18.70 28.25 10.13
C TYR A 52 -17.33 27.82 10.65
N LEU A 53 -16.74 26.81 9.99
CA LEU A 53 -15.38 26.42 10.29
C LEU A 53 -14.45 27.59 9.92
N ASN A 54 -14.16 28.45 10.91
CA ASN A 54 -13.33 29.62 10.72
C ASN A 54 -11.85 29.20 10.83
N VAL A 55 -11.18 29.07 9.70
CA VAL A 55 -9.74 28.81 9.68
C VAL A 55 -9.06 30.07 9.17
N ASP A 56 -8.44 30.81 10.10
CA ASP A 56 -7.54 31.93 9.83
C ASP A 56 -7.98 32.96 8.76
N GLY A 57 -9.22 33.39 8.81
CA GLY A 57 -9.63 34.68 8.25
C GLY A 57 -9.88 34.76 6.72
N ALA A 58 -9.89 33.67 6.00
CA ALA A 58 -10.16 33.69 4.56
C ALA A 58 -11.44 32.92 4.20
N THR A 59 -12.59 33.60 4.21
CA THR A 59 -13.82 33.08 3.60
C THR A 59 -13.87 33.55 2.14
N ILE A 60 -13.71 32.66 1.19
CA ILE A 60 -13.88 32.95 -0.24
C ILE A 60 -15.17 32.28 -0.71
N ASN A 61 -16.25 33.05 -0.89
CA ASN A 61 -17.52 32.62 -1.48
C ASN A 61 -18.12 31.33 -0.89
N GLY A 62 -18.11 31.15 0.44
CA GLY A 62 -18.66 29.95 1.10
C GLY A 62 -17.74 28.71 1.08
N TRP A 63 -16.58 28.78 0.47
CA TRP A 63 -15.54 27.75 0.53
C TRP A 63 -14.35 28.27 1.36
N THR A 64 -14.22 27.78 2.57
CA THR A 64 -13.03 28.01 3.38
C THR A 64 -12.07 26.85 3.15
N ILE A 65 -11.13 27.01 2.23
CA ILE A 65 -9.98 26.10 2.10
C ILE A 65 -8.97 26.55 3.15
N GLY A 66 -9.20 26.18 4.40
CA GLY A 66 -8.23 26.37 5.45
C GLY A 66 -7.21 25.26 5.52
N GLY A 67 -6.10 25.44 6.24
CA GLY A 67 -5.05 24.46 6.42
C GLY A 67 -5.57 23.08 6.83
N ASN A 68 -6.51 22.99 7.76
CA ASN A 68 -7.14 21.75 8.20
C ASN A 68 -7.94 21.03 7.10
N SER A 69 -8.53 21.75 6.15
CA SER A 69 -9.26 21.16 5.03
C SER A 69 -8.31 20.59 3.98
N LEU A 70 -7.16 21.23 3.76
CA LEU A 70 -6.09 20.72 2.88
C LEU A 70 -5.46 19.46 3.48
N ASP A 71 -5.25 19.41 4.79
CA ASP A 71 -4.75 18.22 5.46
C ASP A 71 -5.70 17.03 5.28
N ARG A 72 -7.00 17.25 5.32
CA ARG A 72 -8.00 16.19 5.07
C ARG A 72 -8.01 15.70 3.63
N LEU A 73 -7.64 16.54 2.67
CA LEU A 73 -7.48 16.14 1.26
C LEU A 73 -6.11 15.48 0.97
N SER A 74 -5.20 15.53 1.91
CA SER A 74 -3.85 14.94 1.82
C SER A 74 -3.82 13.47 2.27
N THR A 75 -2.67 12.98 2.66
CA THR A 75 -2.47 11.62 3.16
C THR A 75 -3.28 11.30 4.42
N SER A 76 -3.56 12.30 5.27
CA SER A 76 -4.36 12.10 6.48
C SER A 76 -5.81 11.69 6.19
N GLY A 77 -6.40 12.20 5.09
CA GLY A 77 -7.75 11.83 4.65
C GLY A 77 -7.84 10.57 3.81
N MET A 78 -6.75 9.85 3.63
CA MET A 78 -6.69 8.71 2.72
C MET A 78 -7.65 7.57 3.11
N PHE A 79 -7.74 7.25 4.39
CA PHE A 79 -8.66 6.21 4.88
C PHE A 79 -10.13 6.61 4.73
N THR A 80 -10.44 7.89 4.98
CA THR A 80 -11.78 8.44 4.72
C THR A 80 -12.11 8.35 3.22
N ALA A 81 -11.16 8.67 2.34
CA ALA A 81 -11.34 8.53 0.90
C ALA A 81 -11.64 7.09 0.48
N VAL A 82 -10.93 6.10 1.03
CA VAL A 82 -11.18 4.66 0.78
C VAL A 82 -12.60 4.28 1.19
N LEU A 83 -13.00 4.58 2.42
CA LEU A 83 -14.34 4.23 2.94
C LEU A 83 -15.45 4.93 2.16
N MET A 84 -15.28 6.21 1.86
CA MET A 84 -16.28 6.96 1.09
C MET A 84 -16.38 6.46 -0.36
N SER A 85 -15.28 6.03 -0.96
CA SER A 85 -15.30 5.40 -2.29
C SER A 85 -16.08 4.09 -2.29
N ILE A 86 -15.84 3.22 -1.30
CA ILE A 86 -16.60 1.97 -1.16
C ILE A 86 -18.09 2.26 -0.96
N LEU A 87 -18.44 3.20 -0.09
CA LEU A 87 -19.82 3.60 0.16
C LEU A 87 -20.47 4.15 -1.10
N ALA A 88 -19.82 5.10 -1.79
CA ALA A 88 -20.35 5.74 -2.98
C ALA A 88 -20.61 4.73 -4.12
N VAL A 89 -19.66 3.82 -4.37
CA VAL A 89 -19.80 2.79 -5.40
C VAL A 89 -20.89 1.77 -5.05
N GLN A 90 -21.03 1.37 -3.79
CA GLN A 90 -22.11 0.49 -3.36
C GLN A 90 -23.49 1.16 -3.49
N LEU A 91 -23.60 2.43 -3.15
CA LEU A 91 -24.84 3.19 -3.37
C LEU A 91 -25.13 3.34 -4.85
N TYR A 92 -24.12 3.64 -5.67
CA TYR A 92 -24.24 3.71 -7.13
C TYR A 92 -24.78 2.39 -7.71
N LYS A 93 -24.16 1.27 -7.37
CA LYS A 93 -24.61 -0.07 -7.76
C LYS A 93 -26.05 -0.33 -7.35
N THR A 94 -26.39 0.01 -6.11
CA THR A 94 -27.75 -0.17 -5.58
C THR A 94 -28.79 0.67 -6.34
N CYS A 95 -28.45 1.93 -6.63
CA CYS A 95 -29.30 2.82 -7.42
C CYS A 95 -29.56 2.26 -8.82
N ILE A 96 -28.51 1.82 -9.52
CA ILE A 96 -28.63 1.25 -10.88
C ILE A 96 -29.51 0.00 -10.87
N ARG A 97 -29.36 -0.88 -9.89
CA ARG A 97 -30.13 -2.13 -9.83
C ARG A 97 -31.58 -1.96 -9.45
N TRP A 98 -31.86 -1.04 -8.52
CA TRP A 98 -33.16 -1.01 -7.85
C TRP A 98 -33.97 0.26 -8.08
N VAL A 99 -33.32 1.39 -8.34
CA VAL A 99 -33.98 2.71 -8.37
C VAL A 99 -34.11 3.25 -9.79
N VAL A 100 -33.11 3.04 -10.64
CA VAL A 100 -33.06 3.69 -11.96
C VAL A 100 -33.31 2.70 -13.07
N LYS A 101 -34.58 2.57 -13.47
CA LYS A 101 -34.94 1.86 -14.69
C LYS A 101 -35.47 2.89 -15.70
N MET A 102 -34.66 3.26 -16.68
CA MET A 102 -35.08 4.10 -17.78
C MET A 102 -35.80 3.24 -18.84
N PRO A 103 -36.83 3.82 -19.51
CA PRO A 103 -37.48 3.15 -20.64
C PRO A 103 -36.50 2.87 -21.77
N ASP A 104 -36.67 1.74 -22.47
CA ASP A 104 -35.81 1.33 -23.60
C ASP A 104 -35.78 2.33 -24.77
N ALA A 105 -36.75 3.24 -24.85
CA ALA A 105 -36.79 4.30 -25.85
C ALA A 105 -35.79 5.45 -25.63
N VAL A 106 -35.11 5.50 -24.45
CA VAL A 106 -34.16 6.56 -24.12
C VAL A 106 -32.80 6.19 -24.65
N PRO A 107 -32.09 7.09 -25.42
CA PRO A 107 -30.73 6.85 -25.87
C PRO A 107 -29.79 6.50 -24.71
N GLU A 108 -28.92 5.52 -24.90
CA GLU A 108 -28.07 4.94 -23.85
C GLU A 108 -27.21 5.96 -23.10
N GLY A 109 -26.59 6.93 -23.81
CA GLY A 109 -25.79 7.99 -23.19
C GLY A 109 -26.60 8.91 -22.27
N VAL A 110 -27.88 9.19 -22.64
CA VAL A 110 -28.79 9.98 -21.81
C VAL A 110 -29.20 9.17 -20.58
N SER A 111 -29.56 7.89 -20.75
CA SER A 111 -29.90 6.98 -19.67
C SER A 111 -28.78 6.86 -18.64
N ARG A 112 -27.52 6.69 -19.07
CA ARG A 112 -26.35 6.62 -18.18
C ARG A 112 -26.15 7.93 -17.40
N SER A 113 -26.30 9.08 -18.04
CA SER A 113 -26.12 10.38 -17.39
C SER A 113 -27.20 10.64 -16.32
N PHE A 114 -28.47 10.34 -16.62
CA PHE A 114 -29.55 10.47 -15.63
C PHE A 114 -29.41 9.50 -14.47
N SER A 115 -28.99 8.27 -14.75
CA SER A 115 -28.72 7.28 -13.71
C SER A 115 -27.61 7.71 -12.77
N ALA A 116 -26.53 8.31 -13.31
CA ALA A 116 -25.45 8.86 -12.51
C ALA A 116 -25.91 10.06 -11.67
N LEU A 117 -26.75 10.95 -12.22
CA LEU A 117 -27.29 12.10 -11.48
C LEU A 117 -28.17 11.68 -10.29
N ILE A 118 -29.08 10.72 -10.49
CA ILE A 118 -29.92 10.20 -9.41
C ILE A 118 -29.04 9.54 -8.34
N SER A 119 -28.06 8.77 -8.78
CA SER A 119 -27.11 8.13 -7.86
C SER A 119 -26.29 9.16 -7.07
N ALA A 120 -25.88 10.27 -7.70
CA ALA A 120 -25.20 11.36 -7.03
C ALA A 120 -26.08 12.02 -5.95
N ALA A 121 -27.35 12.21 -6.23
CA ALA A 121 -28.30 12.74 -5.24
C ALA A 121 -28.45 11.79 -4.02
N VAL A 122 -28.54 10.49 -4.27
CA VAL A 122 -28.62 9.48 -3.19
C VAL A 122 -27.32 9.46 -2.37
N VAL A 123 -26.17 9.45 -3.02
CA VAL A 123 -24.86 9.51 -2.37
C VAL A 123 -24.75 10.78 -1.51
N ALA A 124 -25.13 11.94 -2.07
CA ALA A 124 -25.12 13.21 -1.32
C ALA A 124 -26.00 13.15 -0.07
N ILE A 125 -27.24 12.70 -0.20
CA ILE A 125 -28.16 12.62 0.94
C ILE A 125 -27.61 11.68 2.02
N VAL A 126 -27.13 10.51 1.64
CA VAL A 126 -26.59 9.52 2.61
C VAL A 126 -25.37 10.07 3.32
N VAL A 127 -24.40 10.61 2.58
CA VAL A 127 -23.16 11.15 3.16
C VAL A 127 -23.45 12.37 4.05
N LEU A 128 -24.34 13.27 3.62
CA LEU A 128 -24.73 14.43 4.43
C LEU A 128 -25.48 14.03 5.71
N ILE A 129 -26.34 13.00 5.67
CA ILE A 129 -26.98 12.49 6.88
C ILE A 129 -25.92 11.92 7.84
N ILE A 130 -25.02 11.08 7.33
CA ILE A 130 -23.95 10.49 8.16
C ILE A 130 -23.08 11.60 8.77
N ASN A 131 -22.65 12.56 7.94
CA ASN A 131 -21.82 13.67 8.41
C ASN A 131 -22.59 14.56 9.40
N GLY A 132 -23.84 14.85 9.15
CA GLY A 132 -24.72 15.61 10.04
C GLY A 132 -24.90 14.97 11.41
N VAL A 133 -25.01 13.64 11.46
CA VAL A 133 -25.05 12.89 12.74
C VAL A 133 -23.74 13.05 13.50
N PHE A 134 -22.59 12.93 12.84
CA PHE A 134 -21.30 13.11 13.52
C PHE A 134 -21.06 14.55 13.96
N VAL A 135 -21.45 15.53 13.17
CA VAL A 135 -21.39 16.95 13.54
C VAL A 135 -22.26 17.21 14.76
N ALA A 136 -23.46 16.64 14.84
CA ALA A 136 -24.33 16.74 16.01
C ALA A 136 -23.72 16.11 17.28
N LEU A 137 -22.84 15.12 17.11
CA LEU A 137 -22.07 14.49 18.19
C LEU A 137 -20.75 15.23 18.52
N GLY A 138 -20.50 16.39 17.89
CA GLY A 138 -19.29 17.19 18.10
C GLY A 138 -18.04 16.64 17.42
N THR A 139 -18.20 15.80 16.39
CA THR A 139 -17.10 15.21 15.61
C THR A 139 -17.44 15.24 14.11
N ASP A 140 -16.65 14.56 13.28
CA ASP A 140 -16.89 14.38 11.86
C ASP A 140 -16.42 12.98 11.40
N ILE A 141 -16.77 12.62 10.18
CA ILE A 141 -16.41 11.29 9.60
C ILE A 141 -14.91 11.08 9.62
N TYR A 142 -14.13 12.10 9.30
CA TYR A 142 -12.66 12.04 9.26
C TYR A 142 -12.08 11.65 10.63
N ASN A 143 -12.49 12.33 11.69
CA ASN A 143 -12.03 12.05 13.05
C ASN A 143 -12.45 10.67 13.54
N VAL A 144 -13.69 10.26 13.25
CA VAL A 144 -14.20 8.92 13.61
C VAL A 144 -13.41 7.82 12.91
N VAL A 145 -13.13 8.00 11.62
CA VAL A 145 -12.32 7.07 10.84
C VAL A 145 -10.86 7.06 11.31
N ALA A 146 -10.32 8.19 11.70
CA ALA A 146 -8.93 8.30 12.18
C ALA A 146 -8.66 7.48 13.46
N ILE A 147 -9.66 7.25 14.33
CA ILE A 147 -9.48 6.52 15.60
C ILE A 147 -8.99 5.08 15.38
N PRO A 148 -9.72 4.19 14.68
CA PRO A 148 -9.26 2.80 14.46
C PRO A 148 -7.96 2.74 13.63
N PHE A 149 -7.80 3.63 12.66
CA PHE A 149 -6.56 3.65 11.85
C PHE A 149 -5.37 4.19 12.65
N GLY A 150 -5.58 5.10 13.59
CA GLY A 150 -4.55 5.53 14.53
C GLY A 150 -4.02 4.37 15.38
N PHE A 151 -4.91 3.50 15.85
CA PHE A 151 -4.53 2.29 16.57
C PHE A 151 -3.72 1.33 15.69
N VAL A 152 -4.19 1.05 14.47
CA VAL A 152 -3.47 0.20 13.50
C VAL A 152 -2.12 0.82 13.11
N LYS A 153 -2.06 2.13 12.89
CA LYS A 153 -0.83 2.88 12.62
C LYS A 153 0.19 2.73 13.75
N ASN A 154 -0.24 2.84 15.01
CA ASN A 154 0.65 2.69 16.17
C ASN A 154 1.22 1.28 16.27
N ILE A 155 0.41 0.25 16.02
CA ILE A 155 0.88 -1.14 15.97
C ILE A 155 1.87 -1.32 14.81
N ALA A 156 1.50 -0.90 13.61
CA ALA A 156 2.33 -1.04 12.42
C ALA A 156 3.67 -0.30 12.55
N ASN A 157 3.71 0.82 13.27
CA ASN A 157 4.93 1.61 13.51
C ASN A 157 5.82 1.04 14.64
N SER A 158 5.36 0.04 15.36
CA SER A 158 6.17 -0.66 16.36
C SER A 158 7.09 -1.69 15.69
N TRP A 159 8.23 -2.00 16.31
CA TRP A 159 9.11 -3.05 15.82
C TRP A 159 8.40 -4.40 15.71
N ILE A 160 7.60 -4.76 16.73
CA ILE A 160 6.83 -6.02 16.73
C ILE A 160 5.81 -6.02 15.58
N GLY A 161 5.12 -4.90 15.35
CA GLY A 161 4.16 -4.78 14.26
C GLY A 161 4.82 -4.99 12.89
N ILE A 162 6.00 -4.42 12.68
CA ILE A 162 6.79 -4.61 11.45
C ILE A 162 7.17 -6.08 11.28
N VAL A 163 7.63 -6.75 12.33
CA VAL A 163 7.94 -8.19 12.31
C VAL A 163 6.71 -9.00 11.91
N VAL A 164 5.55 -8.72 12.50
CA VAL A 164 4.29 -9.42 12.19
C VAL A 164 3.85 -9.16 10.74
N ILE A 165 3.96 -7.93 10.24
CA ILE A 165 3.62 -7.58 8.86
C ILE A 165 4.46 -8.41 7.88
N TYR A 166 5.79 -8.44 8.04
CA TYR A 166 6.64 -9.20 7.13
C TYR A 166 6.56 -10.70 7.31
N LEU A 167 6.24 -11.17 8.52
CA LEU A 167 5.91 -12.57 8.75
C LEU A 167 4.67 -12.98 7.94
N LEU A 168 3.60 -12.18 7.99
CA LEU A 168 2.38 -12.44 7.23
C LEU A 168 2.61 -12.38 5.72
N VAL A 169 3.35 -11.39 5.23
CA VAL A 169 3.72 -11.27 3.80
C VAL A 169 4.36 -12.55 3.30
N HIS A 170 5.36 -13.05 4.01
CA HIS A 170 6.15 -14.20 3.56
C HIS A 170 5.47 -15.54 3.86
N ALA A 171 4.65 -15.62 4.91
CA ALA A 171 3.83 -16.79 5.18
C ALA A 171 2.79 -17.05 4.09
N LEU A 172 2.15 -15.99 3.58
CA LEU A 172 1.22 -16.10 2.45
C LEU A 172 1.94 -16.58 1.18
N TRP A 173 3.15 -16.09 0.89
CA TRP A 173 3.94 -16.54 -0.24
C TRP A 173 4.26 -18.04 -0.19
N ILE A 174 4.55 -18.58 1.00
CA ILE A 174 4.87 -20.01 1.18
C ILE A 174 3.70 -20.91 0.77
N VAL A 175 2.46 -20.44 0.96
CA VAL A 175 1.25 -21.16 0.53
C VAL A 175 0.76 -20.78 -0.86
N GLY A 176 1.59 -20.10 -1.65
CA GLY A 176 1.29 -19.75 -3.04
C GLY A 176 0.44 -18.49 -3.24
N ILE A 177 0.21 -17.72 -2.18
CA ILE A 177 -0.55 -16.46 -2.25
C ILE A 177 0.43 -15.29 -2.30
N HIS A 178 0.22 -14.33 -3.20
CA HIS A 178 1.07 -13.14 -3.31
C HIS A 178 0.91 -12.21 -2.09
N GLY A 179 1.59 -12.57 -0.98
CA GLY A 179 1.41 -11.92 0.31
C GLY A 179 1.75 -10.42 0.30
N ALA A 180 2.75 -10.00 -0.52
CA ALA A 180 3.11 -8.59 -0.62
C ALA A 180 1.92 -7.76 -1.14
N ASN A 181 1.22 -8.19 -2.19
CA ASN A 181 0.08 -7.44 -2.73
C ASN A 181 -1.06 -7.32 -1.71
N ILE A 182 -1.36 -8.38 -0.97
CA ILE A 182 -2.47 -8.38 0.01
C ILE A 182 -2.12 -7.53 1.23
N VAL A 183 -1.01 -7.85 1.90
CA VAL A 183 -0.65 -7.21 3.17
C VAL A 183 -0.23 -5.75 2.95
N MET A 184 0.61 -5.50 1.93
CA MET A 184 1.08 -4.13 1.66
C MET A 184 -0.02 -3.25 1.10
N GLY A 185 -1.05 -3.80 0.45
CA GLY A 185 -2.24 -3.04 0.07
C GLY A 185 -2.90 -2.35 1.28
N LEU A 186 -2.88 -2.98 2.45
CA LEU A 186 -3.39 -2.40 3.70
C LEU A 186 -2.37 -1.49 4.41
N VAL A 187 -1.07 -1.78 4.27
CA VAL A 187 0.00 -1.10 5.02
C VAL A 187 0.53 0.13 4.28
N THR A 188 0.57 0.12 2.95
CA THR A 188 1.09 1.23 2.13
C THR A 188 0.46 2.58 2.47
N PRO A 189 -0.85 2.70 2.70
CA PRO A 189 -1.45 3.94 3.16
C PRO A 189 -0.81 4.49 4.44
N ILE A 190 -0.48 3.64 5.40
CA ILE A 190 0.19 4.04 6.65
C ILE A 190 1.61 4.53 6.37
N LEU A 191 2.35 3.82 5.50
CA LEU A 191 3.71 4.22 5.12
C LEU A 191 3.75 5.58 4.44
N LEU A 192 2.79 5.87 3.56
CA LEU A 192 2.68 7.16 2.87
C LEU A 192 2.30 8.29 3.84
N ALA A 193 1.38 8.04 4.77
CA ALA A 193 1.03 8.99 5.81
C ALA A 193 2.23 9.32 6.70
N ASN A 194 2.96 8.30 7.16
CA ASN A 194 4.18 8.46 7.95
C ASN A 194 5.27 9.24 7.22
N MET A 195 5.42 8.98 5.92
CA MET A 195 6.38 9.71 5.07
C MET A 195 6.03 11.20 4.96
N ALA A 196 4.75 11.53 4.80
CA ALA A 196 4.30 12.91 4.78
C ALA A 196 4.53 13.61 6.13
N GLU A 197 4.31 12.93 7.26
CA GLU A 197 4.65 13.44 8.58
C GLU A 197 6.16 13.64 8.74
N ASN A 198 6.98 12.73 8.22
CA ASN A 198 8.44 12.86 8.23
C ASN A 198 8.91 14.07 7.40
N ALA A 199 8.29 14.35 6.26
CA ALA A 199 8.58 15.54 5.47
C ALA A 199 8.28 16.85 6.23
N ASN A 200 7.37 16.80 7.22
CA ASN A 200 7.05 17.88 8.14
C ASN A 200 7.84 17.83 9.47
N GLY A 201 8.90 17.02 9.55
CA GLY A 201 9.82 16.98 10.69
C GLY A 201 9.59 15.84 11.69
N ALA A 202 8.63 14.94 11.47
CA ALA A 202 8.49 13.74 12.28
C ALA A 202 9.68 12.77 12.06
N GLN A 203 9.85 11.81 12.99
CA GLN A 203 10.93 10.83 12.96
C GLN A 203 10.36 9.41 13.06
N ILE A 204 9.52 9.04 12.09
CA ILE A 204 8.83 7.74 12.05
C ILE A 204 9.65 6.80 11.16
N ALA A 205 10.15 5.71 11.76
CA ALA A 205 11.04 4.78 11.06
C ALA A 205 10.35 4.02 9.93
N TYR A 206 9.10 3.60 10.13
CA TYR A 206 8.34 2.83 9.15
C TYR A 206 7.55 3.76 8.24
N ALA A 207 8.16 4.20 7.15
CA ALA A 207 7.63 5.23 6.26
C ALA A 207 8.08 5.04 4.81
N GLY A 208 7.29 5.52 3.87
CA GLY A 208 7.60 5.50 2.43
C GLY A 208 7.93 4.11 1.90
N GLU A 209 8.97 4.01 1.09
CA GLU A 209 9.44 2.73 0.53
C GLU A 209 10.35 1.95 1.47
N PHE A 210 10.02 1.87 2.77
CA PHE A 210 10.79 1.07 3.74
C PHE A 210 10.94 -0.39 3.28
N THR A 211 9.89 -0.96 2.71
CA THR A 211 9.83 -2.34 2.24
C THR A 211 10.89 -2.62 1.18
N SER A 212 10.87 -1.89 0.07
CA SER A 212 11.80 -2.10 -1.05
C SER A 212 13.21 -1.62 -0.73
N SER A 213 13.35 -0.63 0.15
CA SER A 213 14.65 -0.06 0.56
C SER A 213 15.45 -0.96 1.48
N TYR A 214 14.79 -1.68 2.40
CA TYR A 214 15.50 -2.42 3.44
C TYR A 214 15.11 -3.90 3.54
N VAL A 215 13.92 -4.30 3.11
CA VAL A 215 13.35 -5.61 3.44
C VAL A 215 13.29 -6.55 2.24
N THR A 216 12.75 -6.10 1.11
CA THR A 216 12.55 -6.92 -0.08
C THR A 216 13.53 -6.60 -1.19
N MET A 217 14.79 -6.44 -0.83
CA MET A 217 15.87 -6.22 -1.80
C MET A 217 16.06 -7.45 -2.69
N GLY A 218 15.87 -7.25 -3.98
CA GLY A 218 15.81 -8.35 -4.95
C GLY A 218 14.51 -9.13 -4.88
N GLY A 219 13.43 -8.50 -4.40
CA GLY A 219 12.08 -9.03 -4.28
C GLY A 219 11.80 -9.70 -2.94
N SER A 220 10.62 -10.32 -2.79
CA SER A 220 10.20 -11.00 -1.56
C SER A 220 11.25 -12.03 -1.12
N GLY A 221 11.48 -12.14 0.19
CA GLY A 221 12.52 -13.02 0.74
C GLY A 221 13.92 -12.39 0.81
N ALA A 222 14.10 -11.12 0.38
CA ALA A 222 15.39 -10.42 0.38
C ALA A 222 16.50 -11.20 -0.39
N MET A 223 16.21 -11.62 -1.60
CA MET A 223 16.98 -12.63 -2.35
C MET A 223 18.04 -12.07 -3.29
N LEU A 224 18.33 -10.76 -3.31
CA LEU A 224 19.26 -10.17 -4.28
C LEU A 224 20.64 -10.83 -4.26
N LEU A 225 21.31 -10.88 -3.11
CA LEU A 225 22.64 -11.50 -3.02
C LEU A 225 22.58 -13.03 -3.13
N ALA A 226 21.45 -13.65 -2.78
CA ALA A 226 21.19 -15.05 -3.07
C ALA A 226 21.17 -15.29 -4.58
N CYS A 227 20.49 -14.45 -5.36
CA CYS A 227 20.47 -14.51 -6.82
C CYS A 227 21.89 -14.36 -7.42
N VAL A 228 22.67 -13.39 -6.92
CA VAL A 228 24.06 -13.21 -7.34
C VAL A 228 24.87 -14.47 -7.07
N TRP A 229 24.75 -15.06 -5.88
CA TRP A 229 25.46 -16.28 -5.53
C TRP A 229 25.05 -17.46 -6.44
N LEU A 230 23.76 -17.63 -6.71
CA LEU A 230 23.26 -18.66 -7.62
C LEU A 230 23.88 -18.49 -9.00
N ALA A 231 23.92 -17.28 -9.56
CA ALA A 231 24.41 -17.01 -10.89
C ALA A 231 25.90 -17.32 -11.09
N PHE A 232 26.73 -17.07 -10.07
CA PHE A 232 28.18 -17.12 -10.19
C PHE A 232 28.86 -18.21 -9.37
N ALA A 233 28.31 -18.59 -8.23
CA ALA A 233 28.94 -19.51 -7.28
C ALA A 233 28.26 -20.85 -7.08
N ALA A 234 27.01 -21.04 -7.51
CA ALA A 234 26.33 -22.34 -7.49
C ALA A 234 27.13 -23.36 -8.31
N ARG A 235 27.06 -24.62 -7.92
CA ARG A 235 27.70 -25.73 -8.63
C ARG A 235 26.73 -26.43 -9.58
N SER A 236 25.48 -26.60 -9.18
CA SER A 236 24.41 -27.13 -10.01
C SER A 236 24.22 -26.26 -11.24
N SER A 237 24.13 -26.89 -12.40
CA SER A 237 23.90 -26.26 -13.68
C SER A 237 22.56 -25.57 -13.72
N GLN A 238 21.53 -26.22 -13.16
CA GLN A 238 20.16 -25.70 -13.05
C GLN A 238 20.13 -24.41 -12.24
N LEU A 239 20.72 -24.39 -11.04
CA LEU A 239 20.73 -23.21 -10.16
C LEU A 239 21.53 -22.04 -10.77
N LYS A 240 22.62 -22.34 -11.44
CA LYS A 240 23.43 -21.31 -12.13
C LYS A 240 22.64 -20.66 -13.26
N MET A 241 21.91 -21.44 -14.05
CA MET A 241 21.06 -20.94 -15.13
C MET A 241 19.91 -20.10 -14.59
N LEU A 242 19.24 -20.59 -13.53
CA LEU A 242 18.18 -19.85 -12.83
C LEU A 242 18.67 -18.49 -12.31
N GLY A 243 19.81 -18.47 -11.58
CA GLY A 243 20.38 -17.24 -11.05
C GLY A 243 20.71 -16.22 -12.14
N ARG A 244 21.26 -16.68 -13.27
CA ARG A 244 21.58 -15.81 -14.42
C ARG A 244 20.32 -15.24 -15.08
N ALA A 245 19.30 -16.06 -15.25
CA ALA A 245 18.02 -15.63 -15.84
C ALA A 245 17.27 -14.63 -14.93
N ALA A 246 17.33 -14.84 -13.62
CA ALA A 246 16.63 -14.01 -12.65
C ALA A 246 17.37 -12.72 -12.26
N MET A 247 18.65 -12.58 -12.62
CA MET A 247 19.50 -11.46 -12.14
C MET A 247 18.98 -10.09 -12.58
N GLY A 248 18.59 -9.95 -13.84
CA GLY A 248 18.06 -8.69 -14.36
C GLY A 248 16.83 -8.22 -13.57
N PRO A 249 15.76 -9.03 -13.51
CA PRO A 249 14.60 -8.71 -12.67
C PRO A 249 14.94 -8.46 -11.21
N ALA A 250 15.82 -9.26 -10.59
CA ALA A 250 16.15 -9.15 -9.16
C ALA A 250 16.80 -7.81 -8.79
N ILE A 251 17.59 -7.21 -9.68
CA ILE A 251 18.16 -5.86 -9.46
C ILE A 251 17.05 -4.82 -9.27
N PHE A 252 15.89 -5.02 -9.92
CA PHE A 252 14.71 -4.16 -9.84
C PHE A 252 13.63 -4.69 -8.87
N ASN A 253 14.03 -5.49 -7.88
CA ASN A 253 13.17 -6.06 -6.84
C ASN A 253 12.07 -7.01 -7.35
N ILE A 254 12.24 -7.61 -8.53
CA ILE A 254 11.33 -8.59 -9.13
C ILE A 254 11.98 -9.97 -9.02
N ASN A 255 11.38 -10.89 -8.26
CA ASN A 255 11.98 -12.21 -8.00
C ASN A 255 11.05 -13.41 -8.16
N GLU A 256 9.93 -13.25 -8.81
CA GLU A 256 9.05 -14.38 -9.15
C GLU A 256 9.80 -15.52 -9.84
N PRO A 257 10.76 -15.27 -10.78
CA PRO A 257 11.56 -16.34 -11.34
C PRO A 257 12.36 -17.13 -10.29
N LEU A 258 12.84 -16.45 -9.22
CA LEU A 258 13.54 -17.13 -8.12
C LEU A 258 12.59 -17.89 -7.21
N ILE A 259 11.46 -17.30 -6.82
CA ILE A 259 10.49 -17.94 -5.92
C ILE A 259 9.97 -19.25 -6.50
N PHE A 260 9.64 -19.23 -7.78
CA PHE A 260 9.12 -20.42 -8.48
C PHE A 260 10.23 -21.36 -8.96
N GLY A 261 11.38 -20.84 -9.38
CA GLY A 261 12.52 -21.64 -9.85
C GLY A 261 13.29 -22.35 -8.73
N LEU A 262 13.33 -21.78 -7.52
CA LEU A 262 13.90 -22.40 -6.31
C LEU A 262 12.89 -23.25 -5.54
N PRO A 263 11.77 -23.62 -6.05
CA PRO A 263 10.52 -24.04 -5.43
C PRO A 263 10.41 -23.64 -3.94
N VAL A 264 10.36 -22.35 -3.65
CA VAL A 264 10.19 -21.83 -2.27
C VAL A 264 8.78 -22.13 -1.75
N VAL A 265 7.81 -22.10 -2.66
CA VAL A 265 6.40 -22.37 -2.37
C VAL A 265 6.24 -23.85 -1.99
N TYR A 266 5.58 -24.11 -0.86
CA TYR A 266 5.40 -25.44 -0.26
C TYR A 266 6.69 -26.20 0.07
N ASN A 267 7.83 -25.51 0.13
CA ASN A 267 9.11 -26.12 0.51
C ASN A 267 9.51 -25.70 1.93
N PRO A 268 9.41 -26.58 2.94
CA PRO A 268 9.66 -26.20 4.32
C PRO A 268 11.13 -25.81 4.59
N ILE A 269 12.07 -26.29 3.78
CA ILE A 269 13.50 -25.98 3.94
C ILE A 269 13.80 -24.58 3.45
N LEU A 270 13.37 -24.21 2.25
CA LEU A 270 13.59 -22.90 1.66
C LEU A 270 12.63 -21.84 2.20
N ALA A 271 11.49 -22.23 2.74
CA ALA A 271 10.57 -21.35 3.43
C ALA A 271 11.20 -20.68 4.66
N LEU A 272 12.08 -21.38 5.36
CA LEU A 272 12.70 -20.86 6.59
C LEU A 272 13.56 -19.60 6.33
N PRO A 273 14.57 -19.62 5.44
CA PRO A 273 15.33 -18.43 5.11
C PRO A 273 14.47 -17.37 4.43
N PHE A 274 13.47 -17.76 3.61
CA PHE A 274 12.54 -16.85 2.96
C PHE A 274 11.72 -16.00 3.95
N MET A 275 11.36 -16.55 5.10
CA MET A 275 10.70 -15.81 6.19
C MET A 275 11.67 -15.03 7.07
N ILE A 276 12.79 -15.64 7.46
CA ILE A 276 13.67 -15.06 8.47
C ILE A 276 14.48 -13.91 7.90
N ALA A 277 14.99 -14.00 6.66
CA ALA A 277 15.85 -12.98 6.08
C ALA A 277 15.16 -11.59 6.01
N PRO A 278 13.92 -11.46 5.52
CA PRO A 278 13.21 -10.18 5.53
C PRO A 278 12.93 -9.62 6.93
N ILE A 279 12.65 -10.48 7.91
CA ILE A 279 12.41 -10.06 9.30
C ILE A 279 13.68 -9.47 9.91
N VAL A 280 14.83 -10.11 9.68
CA VAL A 280 16.13 -9.60 10.14
C VAL A 280 16.47 -8.30 9.43
N ALA A 281 16.28 -8.22 8.13
CA ALA A 281 16.48 -7.01 7.35
C ALA A 281 15.59 -5.86 7.84
N ALA A 282 14.31 -6.12 8.06
CA ALA A 282 13.36 -5.14 8.63
C ALA A 282 13.79 -4.66 10.02
N THR A 283 14.31 -5.57 10.85
CA THR A 283 14.81 -5.24 12.18
C THR A 283 16.04 -4.33 12.10
N ILE A 284 16.99 -4.64 11.21
CA ILE A 284 18.19 -3.79 10.99
C ILE A 284 17.75 -2.40 10.49
N GLY A 285 16.90 -2.34 9.48
CA GLY A 285 16.38 -1.08 8.93
C GLY A 285 15.68 -0.23 9.98
N TYR A 286 14.78 -0.83 10.74
CA TYR A 286 14.04 -0.14 11.80
C TYR A 286 14.95 0.45 12.87
N TRP A 287 15.83 -0.37 13.44
CA TRP A 287 16.72 0.09 14.51
C TRP A 287 17.80 1.05 14.02
N SER A 288 18.27 0.89 12.79
CA SER A 288 19.21 1.84 12.17
C SER A 288 18.62 3.25 12.11
N ILE A 289 17.33 3.36 11.75
CA ILE A 289 16.61 4.65 11.72
C ILE A 289 16.33 5.13 13.15
N LYS A 290 15.83 4.27 14.03
CA LYS A 290 15.52 4.64 15.43
C LYS A 290 16.72 5.12 16.21
N LEU A 291 17.91 4.59 15.93
CA LEU A 291 19.18 5.00 16.54
C LEU A 291 19.81 6.22 15.85
N GLY A 292 19.20 6.75 14.80
CA GLY A 292 19.67 7.95 14.10
C GLY A 292 20.84 7.71 13.16
N PHE A 293 21.19 6.44 12.86
CA PHE A 293 22.23 6.12 11.88
C PHE A 293 21.74 6.34 10.43
N ALA A 294 20.52 5.92 10.13
CA ALA A 294 19.85 6.19 8.88
C ALA A 294 18.76 7.26 9.08
N ALA A 295 18.61 8.17 8.13
CA ALA A 295 17.53 9.14 8.15
C ALA A 295 16.20 8.47 7.74
N VAL A 296 15.10 9.06 8.19
CA VAL A 296 13.74 8.64 7.85
C VAL A 296 13.43 8.91 6.37
N SER A 297 12.48 8.17 5.80
CA SER A 297 11.97 8.44 4.46
C SER A 297 11.09 9.69 4.47
N ILE A 298 11.36 10.63 3.56
CA ILE A 298 10.66 11.90 3.39
C ILE A 298 10.10 12.10 1.98
N MET A 299 10.46 11.24 1.03
CA MET A 299 9.96 11.27 -0.33
C MET A 299 9.76 9.88 -0.89
N GLN A 300 8.79 9.76 -1.81
CA GLN A 300 8.47 8.51 -2.48
C GLN A 300 9.51 8.20 -3.55
N THR A 301 9.98 6.95 -3.56
CA THR A 301 10.79 6.38 -4.64
C THR A 301 10.03 5.23 -5.28
N PRO A 302 10.24 4.94 -6.58
CA PRO A 302 9.68 3.73 -7.17
C PRO A 302 10.18 2.48 -6.44
N TRP A 303 9.31 1.52 -6.15
CA TRP A 303 9.69 0.28 -5.43
C TRP A 303 10.72 -0.57 -6.20
N GLN A 304 10.78 -0.39 -7.53
CA GLN A 304 11.76 -1.04 -8.41
C GLN A 304 13.17 -0.44 -8.31
N THR A 305 13.36 0.62 -7.53
CA THR A 305 14.68 1.27 -7.42
C THR A 305 15.71 0.28 -6.90
N PRO A 306 16.87 0.15 -7.60
CA PRO A 306 17.93 -0.77 -7.18
C PRO A 306 18.40 -0.53 -5.74
N ILE A 307 18.94 -1.62 -5.14
CA ILE A 307 19.39 -1.64 -3.75
C ILE A 307 20.22 -0.40 -3.37
N GLY A 308 19.89 0.16 -2.22
CA GLY A 308 20.57 1.32 -1.63
C GLY A 308 20.16 2.66 -2.24
N LEU A 309 19.91 2.74 -3.54
CA LEU A 309 19.48 3.99 -4.17
C LEU A 309 18.11 4.44 -3.70
N GLY A 310 17.17 3.52 -3.53
CA GLY A 310 15.84 3.82 -2.99
C GLY A 310 15.92 4.40 -1.56
N ALA A 311 16.72 3.76 -0.70
CA ALA A 311 16.97 4.24 0.65
C ALA A 311 17.65 5.61 0.68
N TYR A 312 18.68 5.80 -0.16
CA TYR A 312 19.42 7.05 -0.27
C TYR A 312 18.55 8.21 -0.72
N VAL A 313 17.85 8.04 -1.85
CA VAL A 313 16.97 9.09 -2.41
C VAL A 313 15.78 9.33 -1.50
N GLY A 314 15.08 8.27 -1.07
CA GLY A 314 13.89 8.37 -0.20
C GLY A 314 14.14 9.10 1.12
N SER A 315 15.37 9.03 1.64
CA SER A 315 15.81 9.72 2.87
C SER A 315 16.40 11.11 2.65
N GLY A 316 16.34 11.67 1.43
CA GLY A 316 16.94 12.98 1.10
C GLY A 316 18.46 12.97 1.05
N GLY A 317 19.09 11.84 0.69
CA GLY A 317 20.55 11.74 0.51
C GLY A 317 21.32 11.20 1.72
N SER A 318 20.66 10.45 2.61
CA SER A 318 21.33 9.86 3.79
C SER A 318 22.28 8.72 3.40
N ILE A 319 23.56 8.91 3.63
CA ILE A 319 24.58 7.86 3.47
C ILE A 319 24.34 6.72 4.46
N GLY A 320 23.89 7.02 5.68
CA GLY A 320 23.51 6.00 6.67
C GLY A 320 22.39 5.10 6.17
N ALA A 321 21.39 5.65 5.45
CA ALA A 321 20.31 4.85 4.84
C ALA A 321 20.86 3.92 3.72
N LEU A 322 21.76 4.41 2.88
CA LEU A 322 22.44 3.60 1.87
C LEU A 322 23.22 2.44 2.50
N ILE A 323 24.04 2.73 3.52
CA ILE A 323 24.83 1.71 4.23
C ILE A 323 23.89 0.69 4.91
N THR A 324 22.81 1.15 5.53
CA THR A 324 21.82 0.27 6.16
C THR A 324 21.21 -0.71 5.15
N ALA A 325 20.85 -0.24 3.95
CA ALA A 325 20.33 -1.12 2.90
C ALA A 325 21.33 -2.20 2.50
N LEU A 326 22.61 -1.83 2.36
CA LEU A 326 23.66 -2.80 2.06
C LEU A 326 23.87 -3.81 3.20
N LEU A 327 23.83 -3.37 4.45
CA LEU A 327 23.91 -4.24 5.62
C LEU A 327 22.72 -5.22 5.68
N CYS A 328 21.51 -4.75 5.38
CA CYS A 328 20.32 -5.59 5.29
C CYS A 328 20.50 -6.69 4.22
N ALA A 329 21.03 -6.36 3.04
CA ALA A 329 21.27 -7.35 1.99
C ALA A 329 22.32 -8.39 2.40
N VAL A 330 23.41 -7.98 3.04
CA VAL A 330 24.45 -8.89 3.53
C VAL A 330 23.88 -9.80 4.62
N ALA A 331 23.15 -9.25 5.59
CA ALA A 331 22.53 -10.05 6.66
C ALA A 331 21.52 -11.08 6.09
N SER A 332 20.73 -10.67 5.12
CA SER A 332 19.81 -11.57 4.42
C SER A 332 20.55 -12.72 3.72
N PHE A 333 21.66 -12.39 3.03
CA PHE A 333 22.47 -13.41 2.36
C PHE A 333 23.11 -14.39 3.33
N ILE A 334 23.61 -13.93 4.47
CA ILE A 334 24.14 -14.82 5.51
C ILE A 334 23.11 -15.86 5.96
N ILE A 335 21.85 -15.45 6.06
CA ILE A 335 20.75 -16.36 6.40
C ILE A 335 20.45 -17.34 5.26
N TRP A 336 20.42 -16.86 4.01
CA TRP A 336 20.16 -17.68 2.84
C TRP A 336 21.27 -18.69 2.55
N TYR A 337 22.54 -18.33 2.74
CA TYR A 337 23.70 -19.07 2.28
C TYR A 337 23.74 -20.56 2.68
N PRO A 338 23.53 -20.95 3.95
CA PRO A 338 23.56 -22.38 4.32
C PRO A 338 22.47 -23.20 3.61
N PHE A 339 21.29 -22.64 3.41
CA PHE A 339 20.18 -23.33 2.75
C PHE A 339 20.42 -23.45 1.24
N LEU A 340 20.93 -22.40 0.61
CA LEU A 340 21.30 -22.43 -0.80
C LEU A 340 22.40 -23.46 -1.06
N LYS A 341 23.42 -23.52 -0.21
CA LYS A 341 24.49 -24.49 -0.34
C LYS A 341 24.01 -25.94 -0.13
N MET A 342 23.08 -26.13 0.79
CA MET A 342 22.47 -27.45 1.02
C MET A 342 21.68 -27.89 -0.21
N TYR A 343 20.87 -27.02 -0.76
CA TYR A 343 20.04 -27.30 -1.92
C TYR A 343 20.88 -27.47 -3.20
N ASP A 344 21.94 -26.68 -3.40
CA ASP A 344 22.90 -26.81 -4.48
C ASP A 344 23.61 -28.20 -4.48
N ASN A 345 24.02 -28.64 -3.29
CA ASN A 345 24.63 -29.97 -3.13
C ASN A 345 23.65 -31.11 -3.39
N GLN A 346 22.37 -30.94 -3.10
CA GLN A 346 21.33 -31.93 -3.39
C GLN A 346 21.15 -32.06 -4.90
N LEU A 347 20.92 -30.93 -5.59
CA LEU A 347 20.73 -30.94 -7.05
C LEU A 347 21.98 -31.44 -7.79
N LEU A 348 23.17 -31.10 -7.31
CA LEU A 348 24.40 -31.62 -7.93
C LEU A 348 24.50 -33.15 -7.88
N LYS A 349 23.99 -33.78 -6.81
CA LYS A 349 23.93 -35.25 -6.73
C LYS A 349 22.91 -35.83 -7.70
N GLU A 350 21.75 -35.18 -7.83
CA GLU A 350 20.70 -35.59 -8.77
C GLU A 350 21.22 -35.45 -10.22
N GLU A 351 21.83 -34.32 -10.60
CA GLU A 351 22.48 -34.11 -11.90
C GLU A 351 23.57 -35.15 -12.19
N SER A 352 24.33 -35.57 -11.16
CA SER A 352 25.40 -36.57 -11.33
C SER A 352 24.87 -38.00 -11.43
N ALA A 353 23.66 -38.28 -11.00
CA ALA A 353 23.03 -39.59 -11.10
C ALA A 353 22.29 -39.80 -12.43
N GLU A 354 21.96 -38.69 -13.11
CA GLU A 354 21.29 -38.69 -14.41
C GLU A 354 22.30 -38.66 -15.60
N ALA A 355 23.57 -38.32 -15.35
CA ALA A 355 24.65 -38.27 -16.34
C ALA A 355 25.42 -39.59 -16.42
#